data_86e7e67a075c54b1cd92fef8dff5a40b
#
_entry.id   86e7e67a075c54b1cd92fef8dff5a40b
#
_cell.length_a   1.000
_cell.length_b   1.000
_cell.length_c   1.000
_cell.angle_alpha   90.00
_cell.angle_beta   90.00
_cell.angle_gamma   90.00
#
_symmetry.space_group_name_H-M   'P 1'
#
loop_
_entity.id
_entity.type
_entity.pdbx_description
1 polymer ?
#
loop_
_entity_poly.entity_id
_entity_poly.type
_entity_poly.pdbx_seq_one_letter_code
_entity_poly.pdbx_strand_id
1 'polypeptide(L)'
;MDWIHWQDATCLYARGAVAWTLGQPCMRVHGGVNRDTGSRSVIELHPIIATRGHARARALDPTPALSNAALFARDSYLCLYCGQQFPRPQLTRDHVIPLSRGGLDIWENVVSACFQCNSRKGNRTPHQANMPLLAVPYRPSWIEHLILSNRNILADQMAFLRAQLPRRSRRPV
;
A
#
# COMPACT_ATOMS: atom_id res chain seq x y z
N MET A 1 -5.42 -8.20 -6.53
CA MET A 1 -6.11 -7.49 -5.44
C MET A 1 -5.69 -6.04 -5.50
N ASP A 2 -6.62 -5.11 -5.31
CA ASP A 2 -6.35 -3.67 -5.43
C ASP A 2 -7.44 -2.86 -4.71
N TRP A 3 -7.14 -1.59 -4.39
CA TRP A 3 -8.15 -0.64 -3.94
C TRP A 3 -8.90 -0.09 -5.15
N ILE A 4 -10.23 -0.05 -5.05
CA ILE A 4 -11.09 0.55 -6.07
C ILE A 4 -11.99 1.61 -5.46
N HIS A 5 -12.34 2.61 -6.24
CA HIS A 5 -13.27 3.65 -5.82
C HIS A 5 -14.71 3.10 -5.79
N TRP A 6 -15.58 3.65 -4.94
CA TRP A 6 -16.96 3.19 -4.83
C TRP A 6 -17.74 3.33 -6.16
N GLN A 7 -17.43 4.33 -6.99
CA GLN A 7 -18.04 4.49 -8.32
C GLN A 7 -17.66 3.32 -9.23
N ASP A 8 -16.40 2.91 -9.24
CA ASP A 8 -15.93 1.77 -10.03
C ASP A 8 -16.57 0.47 -9.53
N ALA A 9 -16.66 0.30 -8.21
CA ALA A 9 -17.38 -0.82 -7.62
C ALA A 9 -18.85 -0.84 -8.07
N THR A 10 -19.56 0.29 -8.04
CA THR A 10 -20.94 0.40 -8.52
C THR A 10 -21.07 -0.04 -9.96
N CYS A 11 -20.15 0.37 -10.84
CA CYS A 11 -20.13 -0.07 -12.24
C CYS A 11 -19.93 -1.58 -12.39
N LEU A 12 -19.10 -2.20 -11.53
CA LEU A 12 -18.91 -3.66 -11.54
C LEU A 12 -20.19 -4.40 -11.14
N TYR A 13 -20.90 -3.92 -10.12
CA TYR A 13 -22.20 -4.48 -9.74
C TYR A 13 -23.24 -4.33 -10.85
N ALA A 14 -23.38 -3.14 -11.44
CA ALA A 14 -24.32 -2.85 -12.50
C ALA A 14 -24.11 -3.72 -13.75
N ARG A 15 -22.86 -4.09 -14.04
CA ARG A 15 -22.49 -4.98 -15.16
C ARG A 15 -22.58 -6.47 -14.81
N GLY A 16 -22.98 -6.85 -13.60
CA GLY A 16 -22.98 -8.24 -13.16
C GLY A 16 -21.59 -8.88 -13.09
N ALA A 17 -20.55 -8.05 -12.99
CA ALA A 17 -19.15 -8.52 -12.97
C ALA A 17 -18.70 -9.01 -11.59
N VAL A 18 -19.47 -8.78 -10.52
CA VAL A 18 -19.15 -9.25 -9.17
C VAL A 18 -19.46 -10.74 -9.07
N ALA A 19 -18.49 -11.53 -8.64
CA ALA A 19 -18.60 -12.98 -8.45
C ALA A 19 -19.04 -13.35 -7.03
N TRP A 20 -18.44 -12.72 -6.03
CA TRP A 20 -18.78 -12.87 -4.62
C TRP A 20 -18.38 -11.60 -3.83
N THR A 21 -18.91 -11.51 -2.62
CA THR A 21 -18.69 -10.39 -1.69
C THR A 21 -18.32 -10.90 -0.31
N LEU A 22 -17.64 -10.08 0.47
CA LEU A 22 -17.31 -10.37 1.87
C LEU A 22 -17.50 -9.09 2.72
N GLY A 23 -17.98 -9.27 3.95
CA GLY A 23 -18.35 -8.20 4.87
C GLY A 23 -19.79 -7.74 4.69
N GLN A 24 -20.30 -6.97 5.65
CA GLN A 24 -21.63 -6.39 5.56
C GLN A 24 -21.65 -5.23 4.55
N PRO A 25 -22.79 -4.92 3.92
CA PRO A 25 -22.91 -3.77 3.06
C PRO A 25 -22.46 -2.48 3.78
N CYS A 26 -21.51 -1.75 3.19
CA CYS A 26 -20.96 -0.53 3.76
C CYS A 26 -21.50 0.75 3.12
N MET A 27 -22.19 0.63 1.97
CA MET A 27 -22.77 1.77 1.26
C MET A 27 -23.97 1.31 0.42
N ARG A 28 -24.98 2.19 0.30
CA ARG A 28 -26.11 2.03 -0.62
C ARG A 28 -26.07 3.13 -1.67
N VAL A 29 -26.08 2.71 -2.94
CA VAL A 29 -26.13 3.62 -4.08
C VAL A 29 -27.50 3.53 -4.73
N HIS A 30 -28.19 4.64 -4.84
CA HIS A 30 -29.51 4.74 -5.43
C HIS A 30 -29.40 5.10 -6.92
N GLY A 31 -29.99 4.30 -7.76
CA GLY A 31 -30.09 4.56 -9.20
C GLY A 31 -31.39 5.27 -9.60
N GLY A 32 -31.75 5.12 -10.86
CA GLY A 32 -33.01 5.66 -11.43
C GLY A 32 -34.24 4.92 -10.95
N VAL A 33 -35.38 5.53 -11.23
CA VAL A 33 -36.72 4.93 -11.03
C VAL A 33 -37.12 4.16 -12.29
N ASN A 34 -37.51 2.91 -12.14
CA ASN A 34 -38.07 2.11 -13.22
C ASN A 34 -39.46 2.70 -13.59
N ARG A 35 -39.69 3.01 -14.85
CA ARG A 35 -40.92 3.65 -15.33
C ARG A 35 -42.15 2.75 -15.19
N ASP A 36 -41.95 1.43 -15.34
CA ASP A 36 -43.06 0.48 -15.33
C ASP A 36 -43.47 0.07 -13.91
N THR A 37 -42.53 -0.03 -13.01
CA THR A 37 -42.79 -0.50 -11.63
C THR A 37 -42.79 0.62 -10.58
N GLY A 38 -42.35 1.82 -10.93
CA GLY A 38 -42.14 2.93 -9.98
C GLY A 38 -41.05 2.68 -8.96
N SER A 39 -40.36 1.53 -9.02
CA SER A 39 -39.35 1.14 -8.06
C SER A 39 -38.01 1.80 -8.37
N ARG A 40 -37.35 2.28 -7.33
CA ARG A 40 -35.99 2.82 -7.45
C ARG A 40 -34.96 1.70 -7.33
N SER A 41 -34.02 1.64 -8.28
CA SER A 41 -32.92 0.68 -8.17
C SER A 41 -31.95 1.05 -7.04
N VAL A 42 -31.48 0.04 -6.30
CA VAL A 42 -30.52 0.19 -5.22
C VAL A 42 -29.43 -0.85 -5.39
N ILE A 43 -28.19 -0.41 -5.24
CA ILE A 43 -27.00 -1.30 -5.22
C ILE A 43 -26.38 -1.19 -3.82
N GLU A 44 -26.26 -2.32 -3.15
CA GLU A 44 -25.53 -2.43 -1.88
C GLU A 44 -24.08 -2.79 -2.17
N LEU A 45 -23.17 -1.92 -1.79
CA LEU A 45 -21.74 -2.12 -1.94
C LEU A 45 -21.17 -2.79 -0.68
N HIS A 46 -20.35 -3.81 -0.91
CA HIS A 46 -19.63 -4.52 0.15
C HIS A 46 -18.17 -4.07 0.22
N PRO A 47 -17.53 -4.15 1.40
CA PRO A 47 -16.15 -3.70 1.60
C PRO A 47 -15.13 -4.49 0.79
N ILE A 48 -15.46 -5.74 0.43
CA ILE A 48 -14.60 -6.62 -0.36
C ILE A 48 -15.46 -7.28 -1.44
N ILE A 49 -15.00 -7.19 -2.68
CA ILE A 49 -15.67 -7.82 -3.84
C ILE A 49 -14.65 -8.61 -4.66
N ALA A 50 -15.06 -9.73 -5.21
CA ALA A 50 -14.33 -10.43 -6.25
C ALA A 50 -15.06 -10.29 -7.57
N THR A 51 -14.32 -10.04 -8.64
CA THR A 51 -14.88 -9.89 -9.98
C THR A 51 -14.75 -11.18 -10.79
N ARG A 52 -15.73 -11.42 -11.67
CA ARG A 52 -15.64 -12.42 -12.72
C ARG A 52 -14.66 -11.94 -13.78
N GLY A 53 -13.82 -12.82 -14.27
CA GLY A 53 -12.86 -12.51 -15.33
C GLY A 53 -11.56 -13.26 -15.11
N HIS A 54 -10.78 -13.37 -16.17
CA HIS A 54 -9.45 -13.93 -16.07
C HIS A 54 -8.59 -12.90 -15.31
N ALA A 55 -8.21 -13.20 -14.07
CA ALA A 55 -7.08 -12.53 -13.50
C ALA A 55 -5.94 -12.72 -14.52
N ARG A 56 -5.51 -11.65 -15.20
CA ARG A 56 -4.19 -11.69 -15.81
C ARG A 56 -3.30 -12.26 -14.73
N ALA A 57 -2.57 -13.32 -15.03
CA ALA A 57 -1.65 -13.96 -14.10
C ALA A 57 -0.59 -12.90 -13.70
N ARG A 58 -0.99 -11.98 -12.82
CA ARG A 58 -0.05 -11.18 -12.05
C ARG A 58 0.70 -12.18 -11.21
N ALA A 59 2.00 -12.06 -11.17
CA ALA A 59 2.82 -12.82 -10.25
C ALA A 59 2.08 -12.93 -8.91
N LEU A 60 2.09 -14.11 -8.30
CA LEU A 60 1.35 -14.41 -7.08
C LEU A 60 1.65 -13.42 -5.93
N ASP A 61 2.78 -12.71 -6.03
CA ASP A 61 3.17 -11.60 -5.15
C ASP A 61 3.88 -10.51 -5.99
N PRO A 62 3.13 -9.60 -6.66
CA PRO A 62 3.73 -8.52 -7.41
C PRO A 62 4.47 -7.58 -6.47
N THR A 63 5.71 -7.28 -6.80
CA THR A 63 6.47 -6.24 -6.09
C THR A 63 5.84 -4.88 -6.37
N PRO A 64 5.47 -4.09 -5.35
CA PRO A 64 4.97 -2.75 -5.54
C PRO A 64 6.04 -1.85 -6.19
N ALA A 65 5.61 -0.93 -7.04
CA ALA A 65 6.51 0.05 -7.63
C ALA A 65 7.18 0.90 -6.55
N LEU A 66 8.50 1.06 -6.65
CA LEU A 66 9.26 1.91 -5.73
C LEU A 66 8.95 3.39 -6.00
N SER A 67 8.26 4.01 -5.08
CA SER A 67 7.99 5.45 -5.06
C SER A 67 8.32 6.04 -3.71
N ASN A 68 8.57 7.35 -3.64
CA ASN A 68 8.81 8.01 -2.35
C ASN A 68 7.63 7.85 -1.38
N ALA A 69 6.39 7.89 -1.89
CA ALA A 69 5.21 7.70 -1.06
C ALA A 69 5.18 6.29 -0.42
N ALA A 70 5.44 5.27 -1.23
CA ALA A 70 5.45 3.89 -0.76
C ALA A 70 6.65 3.61 0.16
N LEU A 71 7.83 4.19 -0.14
CA LEU A 71 9.01 4.10 0.71
C LEU A 71 8.76 4.69 2.10
N PHE A 72 8.24 5.93 2.16
CA PHE A 72 7.99 6.60 3.44
C PHE A 72 6.89 5.90 4.25
N ALA A 73 5.88 5.34 3.58
CA ALA A 73 4.87 4.50 4.23
C ALA A 73 5.46 3.21 4.80
N ARG A 74 6.34 2.51 4.05
CA ARG A 74 7.06 1.31 4.53
C ARG A 74 7.84 1.61 5.82
N ASP A 75 8.52 2.74 5.85
CA ASP A 75 9.36 3.14 6.98
C ASP A 75 8.56 3.92 8.05
N SER A 76 7.22 3.90 7.98
CA SER A 76 6.32 4.57 8.95
C SER A 76 6.61 6.06 9.12
N TYR A 77 7.09 6.72 8.05
CA TYR A 77 7.53 8.13 8.06
C TYR A 77 8.66 8.42 9.05
N LEU A 78 9.45 7.40 9.43
CA LEU A 78 10.63 7.55 10.28
C LEU A 78 11.89 7.79 9.45
N CYS A 79 12.77 8.65 9.94
CA CYS A 79 14.16 8.68 9.47
C CYS A 79 14.89 7.46 10.01
N LEU A 80 15.35 6.55 9.14
CA LEU A 80 16.02 5.31 9.57
C LEU A 80 17.46 5.51 10.13
N TYR A 81 17.90 6.76 10.24
CA TYR A 81 19.16 7.11 10.91
C TYR A 81 18.96 7.67 12.32
N CYS A 82 18.05 8.64 12.50
CA CYS A 82 17.84 9.28 13.80
C CYS A 82 16.60 8.78 14.55
N GLY A 83 15.73 8.00 13.93
CA GLY A 83 14.53 7.45 14.56
C GLY A 83 13.39 8.45 14.76
N GLN A 84 13.56 9.70 14.32
CA GLN A 84 12.50 10.70 14.46
C GLN A 84 11.51 10.60 13.31
N GLN A 85 10.22 10.86 13.61
CA GLN A 85 9.16 10.89 12.64
C GLN A 85 9.06 12.27 11.97
N PHE A 86 8.87 12.28 10.66
CA PHE A 86 8.79 13.52 9.87
C PHE A 86 7.58 13.49 8.93
N PRO A 87 6.97 14.65 8.64
CA PRO A 87 6.00 14.76 7.57
C PRO A 87 6.68 14.52 6.20
N ARG A 88 5.91 14.02 5.24
CA ARG A 88 6.40 13.64 3.90
C ARG A 88 7.31 14.68 3.23
N PRO A 89 7.04 16.01 3.29
CA PRO A 89 7.90 17.01 2.65
C PRO A 89 9.30 17.12 3.25
N GLN A 90 9.52 16.62 4.48
CA GLN A 90 10.81 16.66 5.17
C GLN A 90 11.60 15.35 5.06
N LEU A 91 11.04 14.36 4.37
CA LEU A 91 11.69 13.08 4.10
C LEU A 91 12.25 13.05 2.68
N THR A 92 13.36 12.36 2.56
CA THR A 92 14.05 12.07 1.30
C THR A 92 14.29 10.57 1.16
N ARG A 93 14.44 10.11 -0.09
CA ARG A 93 14.98 8.78 -0.37
C ARG A 93 16.49 8.86 -0.27
N ASP A 94 17.07 8.05 0.59
CA ASP A 94 18.51 7.86 0.66
C ASP A 94 18.88 6.44 0.20
N HIS A 95 19.98 6.33 -0.55
CA HIS A 95 20.53 5.05 -1.00
C HIS A 95 21.59 4.59 0.00
N VAL A 96 21.38 3.43 0.63
CA VAL A 96 22.32 2.85 1.61
C VAL A 96 23.73 2.72 1.00
N ILE A 97 23.81 2.12 -0.19
CA ILE A 97 24.97 2.19 -1.06
C ILE A 97 24.68 3.29 -2.09
N PRO A 98 25.42 4.40 -2.11
CA PRO A 98 25.17 5.49 -3.04
C PRO A 98 25.20 5.04 -4.51
N LEU A 99 24.35 5.64 -5.34
CA LEU A 99 24.29 5.34 -6.79
C LEU A 99 25.65 5.54 -7.45
N SER A 100 26.41 6.59 -7.09
CA SER A 100 27.76 6.87 -7.60
C SER A 100 28.80 5.83 -7.20
N ARG A 101 28.44 4.91 -6.28
CA ARG A 101 29.28 3.79 -5.85
C ARG A 101 28.72 2.44 -6.27
N GLY A 102 27.87 2.42 -7.30
CA GLY A 102 27.28 1.19 -7.84
C GLY A 102 26.05 0.70 -7.09
N GLY A 103 25.48 1.48 -6.15
CA GLY A 103 24.19 1.18 -5.55
C GLY A 103 23.06 1.22 -6.57
N LEU A 104 22.00 0.45 -6.35
CA LEU A 104 20.83 0.39 -7.21
C LEU A 104 19.65 1.09 -6.57
N ASP A 105 18.72 1.63 -7.38
CA ASP A 105 17.44 2.20 -6.90
C ASP A 105 16.40 1.09 -6.74
N ILE A 106 16.58 0.25 -5.72
CA ILE A 106 15.73 -0.89 -5.38
C ILE A 106 15.33 -0.85 -3.90
N TRP A 107 14.26 -1.55 -3.56
CA TRP A 107 13.69 -1.58 -2.22
C TRP A 107 14.71 -1.92 -1.12
N GLU A 108 15.62 -2.84 -1.40
CA GLU A 108 16.63 -3.34 -0.46
C GLU A 108 17.83 -2.38 -0.28
N ASN A 109 17.91 -1.34 -1.12
CA ASN A 109 18.98 -0.35 -1.05
C ASN A 109 18.51 1.07 -0.72
N VAL A 110 17.22 1.29 -0.46
CA VAL A 110 16.69 2.61 -0.16
C VAL A 110 16.02 2.66 1.21
N VAL A 111 16.16 3.82 1.87
CA VAL A 111 15.58 4.11 3.18
C VAL A 111 15.02 5.53 3.22
N SER A 112 14.05 5.75 4.12
CA SER A 112 13.59 7.09 4.45
C SER A 112 14.62 7.79 5.34
N ALA A 113 15.01 9.00 4.97
CA ALA A 113 15.93 9.83 5.73
C ALA A 113 15.42 11.28 5.78
N CYS A 114 15.57 11.96 6.92
CA CYS A 114 15.37 13.40 6.96
C CYS A 114 16.50 14.12 6.21
N PHE A 115 16.24 15.36 5.76
CA PHE A 115 17.24 16.14 5.02
C PHE A 115 18.60 16.23 5.73
N GLN A 116 18.58 16.45 7.06
CA GLN A 116 19.80 16.58 7.84
C GLN A 116 20.64 15.30 7.84
N CYS A 117 20.01 14.16 8.11
CA CYS A 117 20.70 12.86 8.13
C CYS A 117 21.20 12.48 6.74
N ASN A 118 20.38 12.69 5.69
CA ASN A 118 20.78 12.40 4.31
C ASN A 118 21.97 13.27 3.87
N SER A 119 21.94 14.58 4.15
CA SER A 119 23.06 15.49 3.88
C SER A 119 24.32 15.12 4.66
N ARG A 120 24.17 14.78 5.95
CA ARG A 120 25.29 14.34 6.79
C ARG A 120 25.92 13.05 6.29
N LYS A 121 25.12 12.08 5.83
CA LYS A 121 25.63 10.84 5.25
C LYS A 121 26.36 11.11 3.93
N GLY A 122 25.76 11.93 3.06
CA GLY A 122 26.34 12.28 1.77
C GLY A 122 26.64 11.03 0.93
N ASN A 123 27.72 11.07 0.18
CA ASN A 123 28.16 9.99 -0.71
C ASN A 123 28.99 8.89 0.03
N ARG A 124 28.57 8.53 1.24
CA ARG A 124 29.19 7.48 2.08
C ARG A 124 28.17 6.39 2.38
N THR A 125 28.68 5.18 2.64
CA THR A 125 27.82 4.13 3.22
C THR A 125 27.51 4.47 4.69
N PRO A 126 26.45 3.89 5.31
CA PRO A 126 26.15 4.09 6.74
C PRO A 126 27.35 3.81 7.66
N HIS A 127 28.09 2.76 7.36
CA HIS A 127 29.32 2.42 8.11
C HIS A 127 30.38 3.52 7.99
N GLN A 128 30.68 4.01 6.78
CA GLN A 128 31.66 5.08 6.54
C GLN A 128 31.24 6.43 7.14
N ALA A 129 29.93 6.67 7.26
CA ALA A 129 29.39 7.89 7.87
C ALA A 129 29.30 7.80 9.39
N ASN A 130 29.54 6.62 9.97
CA ASN A 130 29.25 6.29 11.36
C ASN A 130 27.78 6.57 11.74
N MET A 131 26.89 6.17 10.86
CA MET A 131 25.44 6.37 10.98
C MET A 131 24.74 5.03 10.76
N PRO A 132 24.62 4.17 11.79
CA PRO A 132 23.98 2.88 11.66
C PRO A 132 22.49 3.04 11.32
N LEU A 133 21.98 2.12 10.50
CA LEU A 133 20.56 2.04 10.22
C LEU A 133 19.82 1.41 11.40
N LEU A 134 18.64 1.93 11.71
CA LEU A 134 17.75 1.38 12.74
C LEU A 134 17.06 0.10 12.30
N ALA A 135 16.88 -0.09 10.99
CA ALA A 135 16.33 -1.29 10.42
C ALA A 135 16.96 -1.59 9.04
N VAL A 136 16.98 -2.86 8.68
CA VAL A 136 17.45 -3.30 7.36
C VAL A 136 16.36 -3.02 6.32
N PRO A 137 16.67 -2.32 5.21
CA PRO A 137 15.70 -2.10 4.16
C PRO A 137 15.26 -3.44 3.52
N TYR A 138 13.98 -3.56 3.22
CA TYR A 138 13.39 -4.77 2.67
C TYR A 138 12.40 -4.44 1.55
N ARG A 139 12.08 -5.43 0.75
CA ARG A 139 11.06 -5.35 -0.28
C ARG A 139 9.70 -5.70 0.33
N PRO A 140 8.72 -4.77 0.36
CA PRO A 140 7.39 -5.07 0.89
C PRO A 140 6.64 -6.01 -0.06
N SER A 141 5.79 -6.87 0.50
CA SER A 141 4.80 -7.61 -0.26
C SER A 141 3.70 -6.67 -0.79
N TRP A 142 2.94 -7.13 -1.80
CA TRP A 142 1.81 -6.36 -2.30
C TRP A 142 0.74 -6.10 -1.23
N ILE A 143 0.53 -7.06 -0.35
CA ILE A 143 -0.44 -6.93 0.75
C ILE A 143 0.00 -5.90 1.78
N GLU A 144 1.28 -5.90 2.16
CA GLU A 144 1.84 -4.86 3.03
C GLU A 144 1.69 -3.47 2.39
N HIS A 145 1.98 -3.36 1.10
CA HIS A 145 1.79 -2.11 0.36
C HIS A 145 0.33 -1.64 0.39
N LEU A 146 -0.66 -2.52 0.18
CA LEU A 146 -2.08 -2.17 0.27
C LEU A 146 -2.46 -1.68 1.68
N ILE A 147 -1.97 -2.32 2.74
CA ILE A 147 -2.23 -1.91 4.12
C ILE A 147 -1.61 -0.53 4.39
N LEU A 148 -0.36 -0.31 3.97
CA LEU A 148 0.38 0.91 4.24
C LEU A 148 -0.05 2.10 3.37
N SER A 149 -0.64 1.85 2.20
CA SER A 149 -1.06 2.89 1.27
C SER A 149 -2.41 3.52 1.61
N ASN A 150 -3.23 2.88 2.45
CA ASN A 150 -4.56 3.36 2.82
C ASN A 150 -4.69 3.57 4.33
N ARG A 151 -5.24 4.72 4.74
CA ARG A 151 -5.44 5.07 6.15
C ARG A 151 -6.83 4.67 6.68
N ASN A 152 -7.80 4.48 5.78
CA ASN A 152 -9.20 4.23 6.12
C ASN A 152 -9.61 2.80 5.73
N ILE A 153 -8.95 1.81 6.33
CA ILE A 153 -9.25 0.40 6.09
C ILE A 153 -10.31 -0.06 7.09
N LEU A 154 -11.43 -0.58 6.57
CA LEU A 154 -12.48 -1.15 7.41
C LEU A 154 -11.98 -2.42 8.12
N ALA A 155 -12.60 -2.77 9.25
CA ALA A 155 -12.19 -3.93 10.06
C ALA A 155 -12.18 -5.24 9.25
N ASP A 156 -13.21 -5.48 8.44
CA ASP A 156 -13.33 -6.65 7.58
C ASP A 156 -12.22 -6.69 6.51
N GLN A 157 -11.93 -5.54 5.90
CA GLN A 157 -10.84 -5.40 4.94
C GLN A 157 -9.48 -5.68 5.58
N MET A 158 -9.24 -5.13 6.78
CA MET A 158 -8.00 -5.34 7.51
C MET A 158 -7.84 -6.82 7.91
N ALA A 159 -8.90 -7.46 8.41
CA ALA A 159 -8.87 -8.88 8.74
C ALA A 159 -8.56 -9.74 7.52
N PHE A 160 -9.19 -9.46 6.39
CA PHE A 160 -8.94 -10.15 5.12
C PHE A 160 -7.50 -9.97 4.64
N LEU A 161 -6.97 -8.72 4.63
CA LEU A 161 -5.61 -8.42 4.19
C LEU A 161 -4.58 -9.09 5.12
N ARG A 162 -4.76 -9.02 6.45
CA ARG A 162 -3.88 -9.67 7.42
C ARG A 162 -3.80 -11.19 7.22
N ALA A 163 -4.92 -11.83 6.87
CA ALA A 163 -4.93 -13.26 6.56
C ALA A 163 -4.07 -13.63 5.35
N GLN A 164 -3.85 -12.69 4.43
CA GLN A 164 -3.02 -12.87 3.22
C GLN A 164 -1.54 -12.51 3.43
N LEU A 165 -1.17 -11.89 4.56
CA LEU A 165 0.22 -11.54 4.83
C LEU A 165 1.10 -12.80 4.92
N PRO A 166 2.34 -12.76 4.41
CA PRO A 166 3.32 -13.81 4.63
C PRO A 166 3.52 -14.09 6.13
N ARG A 167 3.78 -15.34 6.50
CA ARG A 167 3.94 -15.75 7.92
C ARG A 167 4.96 -14.90 8.69
N ARG A 168 6.01 -14.38 8.01
CA ARG A 168 7.04 -13.52 8.62
C ARG A 168 6.51 -12.14 9.02
N SER A 169 5.51 -11.63 8.33
CA SER A 169 4.91 -10.30 8.56
C SER A 169 3.70 -10.33 9.51
N ARG A 170 3.30 -11.50 10.01
CA ARG A 170 2.15 -11.67 10.91
C ARG A 170 2.47 -11.43 12.39
N ARG A 171 3.70 -11.05 12.74
CA ARG A 171 4.04 -10.77 14.14
C ARG A 171 3.25 -9.54 14.61
N PRO A 172 2.59 -9.60 15.78
CA PRO A 172 1.95 -8.42 16.37
C PRO A 172 3.02 -7.38 16.67
N VAL A 173 2.72 -6.13 16.32
CA VAL A 173 3.45 -4.95 16.78
C VAL A 173 2.98 -4.65 18.19
#